data_42c139d4d2058aaf8b2ed4f2dff7d275
#
_entry.id   42c139d4d2058aaf8b2ed4f2dff7d275
#
_cell.length_a   1.000
_cell.length_b   1.000
_cell.length_c   1.000
_cell.angle_alpha   90.00
_cell.angle_beta   90.00
_cell.angle_gamma   90.00
#
_symmetry.space_group_name_H-M   'P 1'
#
loop_
_entity.id
_entity.type
_entity.pdbx_description
1 polymer ?
#
loop_
_entity_poly.entity_id
_entity_poly.type
_entity_poly.pdbx_seq_one_letter_code
_entity_poly.pdbx_strand_id
1 'polypeptide(L)'
;EVKYHNSKATNMARRDAHMEVDLHIHELVDDQSGLPDRAKLALQMEHFDRMMRRAEEKRIPRIVFIHGVGQGRLRQEIRDALTAYWPQCTCRQGDPRKYGHGATEVRFKGG
;
A
#
# COMPACT_ATOMS: atom_id res chain seq x y z
N GLU A 1 13.06 -12.66 7.96
CA GLU A 1 13.39 -11.27 8.14
C GLU A 1 12.52 -10.37 7.27
N VAL A 2 12.06 -9.28 7.81
CA VAL A 2 11.17 -8.38 7.10
C VAL A 2 11.97 -7.38 6.26
N LYS A 3 11.54 -7.18 5.03
CA LYS A 3 12.14 -6.21 4.12
C LYS A 3 11.37 -4.89 4.22
N TYR A 4 12.06 -3.79 4.47
CA TYR A 4 11.40 -2.51 4.69
C TYR A 4 11.56 -1.51 3.54
N HIS A 5 12.16 -1.92 2.44
CA HIS A 5 12.44 -1.02 1.34
C HIS A 5 11.62 -1.29 0.08
N ASN A 6 10.47 -1.94 0.25
CA ASN A 6 9.58 -2.28 -0.84
C ASN A 6 8.71 -1.08 -1.23
N SER A 7 9.36 -0.05 -1.72
CA SER A 7 8.65 1.12 -2.21
C SER A 7 9.47 1.80 -3.28
N LYS A 8 8.78 2.40 -4.24
CA LYS A 8 9.40 3.20 -5.29
C LYS A 8 8.78 4.58 -5.27
N ALA A 9 9.61 5.59 -5.08
CA ALA A 9 9.18 6.97 -5.21
C ALA A 9 9.73 7.49 -6.53
N THR A 10 8.91 8.11 -7.35
CA THR A 10 9.33 8.61 -8.64
C THR A 10 9.83 10.04 -8.51
N ASN A 11 10.79 10.40 -9.38
CA ASN A 11 11.37 11.73 -9.42
C ASN A 11 10.57 12.61 -10.37
N MET A 12 9.34 12.95 -9.96
CA MET A 12 8.43 13.75 -10.78
C MET A 12 8.18 15.09 -10.10
N ALA A 13 7.55 16.02 -10.82
CA ALA A 13 7.07 17.24 -10.19
C ALA A 13 6.24 16.86 -8.98
N ARG A 14 6.30 17.68 -7.91
CA ARG A 14 5.69 17.33 -6.63
C ARG A 14 4.23 16.90 -6.75
N ARG A 15 3.43 17.64 -7.53
CA ARG A 15 2.01 17.31 -7.69
C ARG A 15 1.76 16.00 -8.42
N ASP A 16 2.77 15.54 -9.19
CA ASP A 16 2.68 14.29 -9.94
C ASP A 16 3.45 13.16 -9.27
N ALA A 17 4.13 13.47 -8.17
CA ALA A 17 4.90 12.47 -7.44
C ALA A 17 3.98 11.38 -6.92
N HIS A 18 4.44 10.15 -7.00
CA HIS A 18 3.69 9.03 -6.44
C HIS A 18 4.65 7.99 -5.92
N MET A 19 4.12 7.15 -5.03
CA MET A 19 4.85 6.04 -4.46
C MET A 19 4.10 4.77 -4.83
N GLU A 20 4.84 3.73 -5.14
CA GLU A 20 4.26 2.43 -5.47
C GLU A 20 4.79 1.43 -4.46
N VAL A 21 3.89 0.73 -3.78
CA VAL A 21 4.25 -0.19 -2.70
C VAL A 21 3.64 -1.55 -2.97
N ASP A 22 4.50 -2.55 -3.10
CA ASP A 22 4.06 -3.93 -3.30
C ASP A 22 3.91 -4.60 -1.94
N LEU A 23 2.67 -5.00 -1.62
CA LEU A 23 2.34 -5.64 -0.35
C LEU A 23 2.28 -7.16 -0.43
N HIS A 24 2.64 -7.76 -1.56
CA HIS A 24 2.69 -9.21 -1.62
C HIS A 24 3.67 -9.73 -0.56
N ILE A 25 3.28 -10.81 0.12
CA ILE A 25 4.06 -11.28 1.26
C ILE A 25 5.51 -11.64 0.89
N HIS A 26 5.71 -12.17 -0.31
CA HIS A 26 7.06 -12.52 -0.76
C HIS A 26 7.97 -11.29 -0.93
N GLU A 27 7.38 -10.10 -1.02
CA GLU A 27 8.14 -8.85 -1.07
C GLU A 27 8.49 -8.33 0.32
N LEU A 28 7.84 -8.84 1.34
CA LEU A 28 8.00 -8.34 2.71
C LEU A 28 8.86 -9.24 3.59
N VAL A 29 8.93 -10.53 3.29
CA VAL A 29 9.71 -11.48 4.06
C VAL A 29 10.50 -12.38 3.12
N ASP A 30 11.64 -12.86 3.59
CA ASP A 30 12.47 -13.78 2.80
C ASP A 30 11.89 -15.19 2.77
N ASP A 31 11.31 -15.61 3.89
CA ASP A 31 10.75 -16.96 4.01
C ASP A 31 9.38 -16.85 4.68
N GLN A 32 8.34 -17.17 3.91
CA GLN A 32 6.98 -17.11 4.43
C GLN A 32 6.46 -18.46 4.94
N SER A 33 7.29 -19.51 4.85
CA SER A 33 6.87 -20.82 5.33
C SER A 33 6.64 -20.77 6.84
N GLY A 34 5.57 -21.42 7.29
CA GLY A 34 5.20 -21.41 8.69
C GLY A 34 4.40 -20.20 9.15
N LEU A 35 4.22 -19.19 8.28
CA LEU A 35 3.43 -18.02 8.67
C LEU A 35 1.94 -18.30 8.39
N PRO A 36 1.08 -18.24 9.44
CA PRO A 36 -0.36 -18.32 9.20
C PRO A 36 -0.87 -17.08 8.49
N ASP A 37 -2.05 -17.19 7.87
CA ASP A 37 -2.61 -16.11 7.07
C ASP A 37 -2.76 -14.81 7.88
N ARG A 38 -3.18 -14.90 9.14
CA ARG A 38 -3.33 -13.70 9.95
C ARG A 38 -2.01 -13.00 10.23
N ALA A 39 -0.92 -13.76 10.34
CA ALA A 39 0.40 -13.18 10.54
C ALA A 39 0.88 -12.49 9.26
N LYS A 40 0.59 -13.10 8.11
CA LYS A 40 0.90 -12.48 6.82
C LYS A 40 0.14 -11.16 6.67
N LEU A 41 -1.15 -11.18 6.98
CA LEU A 41 -1.98 -9.98 6.90
C LEU A 41 -1.47 -8.89 7.84
N ALA A 42 -1.07 -9.26 9.05
CA ALA A 42 -0.54 -8.29 10.02
C ALA A 42 0.72 -7.62 9.49
N LEU A 43 1.63 -8.39 8.87
CA LEU A 43 2.85 -7.85 8.29
C LEU A 43 2.53 -6.91 7.12
N GLN A 44 1.58 -7.28 6.30
CA GLN A 44 1.17 -6.46 5.16
C GLN A 44 0.55 -5.14 5.62
N MET A 45 -0.29 -5.17 6.65
CA MET A 45 -0.92 -3.97 7.18
C MET A 45 0.08 -3.09 7.93
N GLU A 46 1.06 -3.68 8.60
CA GLU A 46 2.13 -2.92 9.23
C GLU A 46 2.94 -2.16 8.18
N HIS A 47 3.25 -2.80 7.08
CA HIS A 47 3.98 -2.15 6.00
C HIS A 47 3.14 -1.07 5.34
N PHE A 48 1.85 -1.34 5.12
CA PHE A 48 0.91 -0.34 4.62
C PHE A 48 0.94 0.92 5.48
N ASP A 49 0.79 0.77 6.80
CA ASP A 49 0.76 1.91 7.71
C ASP A 49 2.07 2.69 7.68
N ARG A 50 3.18 1.98 7.67
CA ARG A 50 4.51 2.61 7.61
C ARG A 50 4.66 3.45 6.35
N MET A 51 4.20 2.92 5.21
CA MET A 51 4.34 3.62 3.95
C MET A 51 3.35 4.78 3.82
N MET A 52 2.18 4.69 4.42
CA MET A 52 1.26 5.82 4.49
C MET A 52 1.89 6.98 5.26
N ARG A 53 2.50 6.68 6.41
CA ARG A 53 3.17 7.69 7.21
C ARG A 53 4.35 8.31 6.47
N ARG A 54 5.11 7.49 5.77
CA ARG A 54 6.25 7.95 4.99
C ARG A 54 5.79 8.87 3.86
N ALA A 55 4.73 8.51 3.16
CA ALA A 55 4.20 9.34 2.09
C ALA A 55 3.71 10.68 2.62
N GLU A 56 3.02 10.67 3.75
CA GLU A 56 2.55 11.91 4.38
C GLU A 56 3.72 12.80 4.80
N GLU A 57 4.72 12.21 5.43
CA GLU A 57 5.90 12.92 5.90
C GLU A 57 6.67 13.57 4.74
N LYS A 58 6.78 12.86 3.63
CA LYS A 58 7.48 13.35 2.44
C LYS A 58 6.59 14.15 1.51
N ARG A 59 5.32 14.33 1.88
CA ARG A 59 4.34 15.08 1.11
C ARG A 59 4.18 14.53 -0.31
N ILE A 60 4.17 13.21 -0.42
CA ILE A 60 3.88 12.52 -1.67
C ILE A 60 2.36 12.42 -1.78
N PRO A 61 1.76 13.04 -2.80
CA PRO A 61 0.29 13.16 -2.84
C PRO A 61 -0.45 11.89 -3.17
N ARG A 62 0.22 10.90 -3.75
CA ARG A 62 -0.44 9.69 -4.22
C ARG A 62 0.41 8.47 -3.93
N ILE A 63 -0.22 7.42 -3.47
CA ILE A 63 0.45 6.15 -3.23
C ILE A 63 -0.42 5.01 -3.76
N VAL A 64 0.20 4.06 -4.45
CA VAL A 64 -0.49 2.90 -4.99
C VAL A 64 -0.01 1.67 -4.24
N PHE A 65 -0.95 0.96 -3.63
CA PHE A 65 -0.66 -0.28 -2.93
C PHE A 65 -1.04 -1.46 -3.79
N ILE A 66 -0.08 -2.31 -4.10
CA ILE A 66 -0.31 -3.53 -4.87
C ILE A 66 -0.53 -4.66 -3.88
N HIS A 67 -1.79 -5.09 -3.75
CA HIS A 67 -2.19 -6.09 -2.77
C HIS A 67 -2.55 -7.44 -3.37
N GLY A 68 -2.65 -7.50 -4.70
CA GLY A 68 -3.08 -8.70 -5.38
C GLY A 68 -4.60 -8.84 -5.37
N VAL A 69 -5.08 -9.80 -6.14
CA VAL A 69 -6.52 -10.03 -6.27
C VAL A 69 -7.02 -10.92 -5.14
N GLY A 70 -6.49 -12.12 -5.02
CA GLY A 70 -6.81 -13.05 -3.93
C GLY A 70 -8.29 -13.12 -3.59
N GLN A 71 -8.60 -13.21 -2.33
CA GLN A 71 -9.96 -13.21 -1.81
C GLN A 71 -10.44 -11.81 -1.41
N GLY A 72 -9.63 -10.79 -1.66
CA GLY A 72 -9.98 -9.42 -1.37
C GLY A 72 -9.81 -9.01 0.09
N ARG A 73 -9.23 -9.86 0.91
CA ARG A 73 -9.12 -9.58 2.34
C ARG A 73 -8.17 -8.42 2.63
N LEU A 74 -6.99 -8.44 2.02
CA LEU A 74 -6.02 -7.35 2.23
C LEU A 74 -6.59 -6.04 1.69
N ARG A 75 -7.21 -6.07 0.53
CA ARG A 75 -7.86 -4.90 -0.04
C ARG A 75 -8.89 -4.31 0.93
N GLN A 76 -9.71 -5.16 1.53
CA GLN A 76 -10.73 -4.69 2.47
C GLN A 76 -10.11 -4.12 3.75
N GLU A 77 -9.07 -4.77 4.28
CA GLU A 77 -8.37 -4.26 5.46
C GLU A 77 -7.77 -2.89 5.21
N ILE A 78 -7.20 -2.68 4.02
CA ILE A 78 -6.67 -1.38 3.64
C ILE A 78 -7.77 -0.33 3.64
N ARG A 79 -8.92 -0.63 3.05
CA ARG A 79 -10.05 0.31 2.99
C ARG A 79 -10.58 0.63 4.37
N ASP A 80 -10.68 -0.38 5.24
CA ASP A 80 -11.13 -0.17 6.61
C ASP A 80 -10.15 0.71 7.39
N ALA A 81 -8.85 0.48 7.22
CA ALA A 81 -7.83 1.29 7.88
C ALA A 81 -7.85 2.74 7.38
N LEU A 82 -8.04 2.94 6.08
CA LEU A 82 -8.14 4.29 5.53
C LEU A 82 -9.33 5.03 6.12
N THR A 83 -10.47 4.38 6.22
CA THR A 83 -11.66 4.98 6.82
C THR A 83 -11.42 5.34 8.29
N ALA A 84 -10.78 4.45 9.04
CA ALA A 84 -10.60 4.62 10.48
C ALA A 84 -9.51 5.62 10.83
N TYR A 85 -8.39 5.59 10.12
CA TYR A 85 -7.19 6.33 10.53
C TYR A 85 -6.75 7.41 9.55
N TRP A 86 -7.26 7.39 8.34
CA TRP A 86 -6.86 8.33 7.29
C TRP A 86 -8.08 8.89 6.56
N PRO A 87 -9.07 9.45 7.33
CA PRO A 87 -10.34 9.88 6.70
C PRO A 87 -10.18 11.03 5.72
N GLN A 88 -9.08 11.76 5.76
CA GLN A 88 -8.81 12.84 4.81
C GLN A 88 -8.32 12.32 3.45
N CYS A 89 -7.98 11.03 3.37
CA CYS A 89 -7.55 10.43 2.12
C CYS A 89 -8.72 9.93 1.31
N THR A 90 -8.57 9.94 -0.02
CA THR A 90 -9.52 9.26 -0.90
C THR A 90 -8.84 8.03 -1.46
N CYS A 91 -9.62 7.02 -1.81
CA CYS A 91 -9.06 5.83 -2.43
C CYS A 91 -9.94 5.36 -3.57
N ARG A 92 -9.30 4.72 -4.53
CA ARG A 92 -9.98 4.11 -5.67
C ARG A 92 -9.15 2.94 -6.17
N GLN A 93 -9.72 2.15 -7.06
CA GLN A 93 -8.98 1.06 -7.68
C GLN A 93 -7.82 1.65 -8.50
N GLY A 94 -6.65 1.04 -8.42
CA GLY A 94 -5.53 1.44 -9.25
C GLY A 94 -5.81 1.18 -10.73
N ASP A 95 -5.02 1.79 -11.60
CA ASP A 95 -5.22 1.67 -13.05
C ASP A 95 -5.19 0.20 -13.46
N PRO A 96 -6.33 -0.35 -13.95
CA PRO A 96 -6.39 -1.77 -14.29
C PRO A 96 -5.50 -2.15 -15.48
N ARG A 97 -5.13 -1.20 -16.31
CA ARG A 97 -4.21 -1.47 -17.43
C ARG A 97 -2.79 -1.69 -16.93
N LYS A 98 -2.46 -1.12 -15.76
CA LYS A 98 -1.13 -1.24 -15.18
C LYS A 98 -1.06 -2.31 -14.11
N TYR A 99 -2.11 -2.41 -13.29
CA TYR A 99 -2.10 -3.29 -12.11
C TYR A 99 -3.15 -4.38 -12.11
N GLY A 100 -3.97 -4.46 -13.18
CA GLY A 100 -5.13 -5.33 -13.14
C GLY A 100 -6.07 -4.89 -12.03
N HIS A 101 -6.68 -5.84 -11.34
CA HIS A 101 -7.60 -5.54 -10.25
C HIS A 101 -6.95 -5.65 -8.88
N GLY A 102 -5.64 -5.73 -8.83
CA GLY A 102 -4.90 -6.02 -7.61
C GLY A 102 -4.23 -4.84 -6.94
N ALA A 103 -4.72 -3.61 -7.16
CA ALA A 103 -4.12 -2.43 -6.55
C ALA A 103 -5.16 -1.41 -6.12
N THR A 104 -4.82 -0.65 -5.08
CA THR A 104 -5.63 0.45 -4.58
C THR A 104 -4.79 1.72 -4.60
N GLU A 105 -5.30 2.76 -5.20
CA GLU A 105 -4.65 4.07 -5.22
C GLU A 105 -5.22 4.94 -4.11
N VAL A 106 -4.33 5.53 -3.33
CA VAL A 106 -4.69 6.43 -2.23
C VAL A 106 -4.16 7.81 -2.56
N ARG A 107 -4.98 8.83 -2.34
CA ARG A 107 -4.59 10.22 -2.52
C ARG A 107 -4.80 10.99 -1.24
N PHE A 108 -3.79 11.77 -0.86
CA PHE A 108 -3.90 12.69 0.27
C PHE A 108 -4.63 13.94 -0.21
N LYS A 109 -5.59 14.39 0.59
CA LYS A 109 -6.38 15.56 0.26
C LYS A 109 -5.54 16.82 0.45
N GLY A 110 -5.67 17.74 -0.50
CA GLY A 110 -4.95 19.02 -0.41
C GLY A 110 -3.45 18.90 -0.68
N GLY A 111 -3.01 17.74 -1.10
CA GLY A 111 -1.60 17.45 -1.38
C GLY A 111 -1.07 18.01 -2.67
#